data_9a267c1dae75fd91ba3fa67d8c21e105
#
_entry.id   9a267c1dae75fd91ba3fa67d8c21e105
#
_cell.length_a   1.000
_cell.length_b   1.000
_cell.length_c   1.000
_cell.angle_alpha   90.00
_cell.angle_beta   90.00
_cell.angle_gamma   90.00
#
_symmetry.space_group_name_H-M   'P 1'
#
loop_
_entity.id
_entity.type
_entity.pdbx_description
1 polymer ?
#
loop_
_entity_poly.entity_id
_entity_poly.type
_entity_poly.pdbx_seq_one_letter_code
_entity_poly.pdbx_strand_id
1 'polypeptide(L)'
;DAAYSVCGSLTALLHGAGNLASAEMAGVVGPFEAFADNRDPMLRVMQMHRDAVEQINDAGPADLKDAARKVWNDVLALGRKQGFRNAQATVLAPTGTISFMMDCDTTGIEPDIALVKYKQLAGGGMLKIINQTVPLALQSLGYDDPQIKAITDHIDEHDTVEGAPNLDLEHLPVFDCAFKPANGT
;
A
#
# COMPACT_ATOMS: atom_id res chain seq x y z
N ASP A 1 -11.54 3.50 7.88
CA ASP A 1 -10.97 2.61 8.92
C ASP A 1 -10.59 1.23 8.37
N ALA A 2 -11.45 0.58 7.53
CA ALA A 2 -11.14 -0.72 6.95
C ALA A 2 -9.90 -0.68 6.04
N ALA A 3 -9.74 0.33 5.20
CA ALA A 3 -8.58 0.50 4.33
C ALA A 3 -7.28 0.60 5.13
N TYR A 4 -7.26 1.36 6.22
CA TYR A 4 -6.11 1.44 7.13
C TYR A 4 -5.78 0.09 7.77
N SER A 5 -6.80 -0.66 8.19
CA SER A 5 -6.62 -1.99 8.79
C SER A 5 -6.04 -2.98 7.78
N VAL A 6 -6.57 -3.01 6.56
CA VAL A 6 -6.06 -3.88 5.49
C VAL A 6 -4.62 -3.52 5.12
N CYS A 7 -4.34 -2.24 4.88
CA CYS A 7 -3.00 -1.75 4.54
C CYS A 7 -1.99 -2.07 5.65
N GLY A 8 -2.34 -1.79 6.91
CA GLY A 8 -1.50 -2.08 8.06
C GLY A 8 -1.22 -3.58 8.21
N SER A 9 -2.25 -4.42 8.08
CA SER A 9 -2.12 -5.88 8.22
C SER A 9 -1.31 -6.50 7.08
N LEU A 10 -1.51 -6.07 5.83
CA LEU A 10 -0.72 -6.53 4.69
C LEU A 10 0.75 -6.12 4.82
N THR A 11 1.00 -4.86 5.20
CA THR A 11 2.37 -4.37 5.43
C THR A 11 3.06 -5.15 6.54
N ALA A 12 2.37 -5.37 7.66
CA ALA A 12 2.89 -6.15 8.78
C ALA A 12 3.17 -7.60 8.38
N LEU A 13 2.27 -8.22 7.61
CA LEU A 13 2.45 -9.60 7.13
C LEU A 13 3.64 -9.73 6.18
N LEU A 14 3.75 -8.85 5.18
CA LEU A 14 4.87 -8.86 4.23
C LEU A 14 6.21 -8.62 4.92
N HIS A 15 6.27 -7.63 5.81
CA HIS A 15 7.48 -7.32 6.57
C HIS A 15 7.85 -8.47 7.52
N GLY A 16 6.87 -9.05 8.20
CA GLY A 16 7.06 -10.22 9.06
C GLY A 16 7.56 -11.43 8.28
N ALA A 17 6.94 -11.76 7.14
CA ALA A 17 7.36 -12.88 6.30
C ALA A 17 8.79 -12.71 5.79
N GLY A 18 9.18 -11.50 5.36
CA GLY A 18 10.55 -11.20 4.94
C GLY A 18 11.58 -11.39 6.07
N ASN A 19 11.24 -10.96 7.29
CA ASN A 19 12.11 -11.15 8.45
C ASN A 19 12.14 -12.62 8.92
N LEU A 20 11.04 -13.35 8.81
CA LEU A 20 11.01 -14.78 9.11
C LEU A 20 11.94 -15.55 8.16
N ALA A 21 11.81 -15.32 6.85
CA ALA A 21 12.71 -15.91 5.85
C ALA A 21 14.18 -15.55 6.13
N SER A 22 14.46 -14.30 6.52
CA SER A 22 15.79 -13.86 6.92
C SER A 22 16.34 -14.63 8.14
N ALA A 23 15.49 -14.95 9.11
CA ALA A 23 15.86 -15.76 10.27
C ALA A 23 16.08 -17.24 9.88
N GLU A 24 15.23 -17.79 9.00
CA GLU A 24 15.42 -19.16 8.45
C GLU A 24 16.74 -19.27 7.69
N MET A 25 17.06 -18.32 6.83
CA MET A 25 18.34 -18.26 6.12
C MET A 25 19.52 -18.17 7.09
N ALA A 26 19.41 -17.40 8.18
CA ALA A 26 20.45 -17.30 9.19
C ALA A 26 20.74 -18.63 9.85
N GLY A 27 19.73 -19.50 10.00
CA GLY A 27 19.91 -20.85 10.52
C GLY A 27 20.74 -21.78 9.62
N VAL A 28 20.84 -21.47 8.33
CA VAL A 28 21.59 -22.27 7.33
C VAL A 28 22.96 -21.69 7.04
N VAL A 29 23.02 -20.36 6.79
CA VAL A 29 24.26 -19.70 6.32
C VAL A 29 24.84 -18.70 7.32
N GLY A 30 24.27 -18.63 8.51
CA GLY A 30 24.68 -17.69 9.56
C GLY A 30 24.00 -16.31 9.43
N PRO A 31 23.91 -15.56 10.53
CA PRO A 31 23.40 -14.20 10.54
C PRO A 31 24.30 -13.23 9.77
N PHE A 32 23.85 -11.97 9.60
CA PHE A 32 24.70 -10.93 9.02
C PHE A 32 25.91 -10.64 9.94
N GLU A 33 27.01 -10.19 9.36
CA GLU A 33 28.34 -10.11 10.01
C GLU A 33 28.32 -9.35 11.35
N ALA A 34 27.63 -8.20 11.41
CA ALA A 34 27.56 -7.38 12.62
C ALA A 34 26.40 -7.77 13.57
N PHE A 35 25.74 -8.92 13.35
CA PHE A 35 24.57 -9.30 14.16
C PHE A 35 24.94 -9.49 15.64
N ALA A 36 26.08 -10.10 15.94
CA ALA A 36 26.49 -10.37 17.31
C ALA A 36 26.55 -9.09 18.16
N ASP A 37 27.11 -8.03 17.61
CA ASP A 37 27.25 -6.73 18.26
C ASP A 37 25.93 -5.96 18.33
N ASN A 38 24.99 -6.26 17.42
CA ASN A 38 23.70 -5.57 17.28
C ASN A 38 22.52 -6.45 17.68
N ARG A 39 22.74 -7.59 18.31
CA ARG A 39 21.71 -8.57 18.64
C ARG A 39 20.54 -7.97 19.43
N ASP A 40 20.83 -7.31 20.51
CA ASP A 40 19.80 -6.78 21.41
C ASP A 40 19.05 -5.59 20.80
N PRO A 41 19.69 -4.61 20.15
CA PRO A 41 19.01 -3.60 19.36
C PRO A 41 18.11 -4.19 18.26
N MET A 42 18.58 -5.18 17.51
CA MET A 42 17.82 -5.82 16.43
C MET A 42 16.58 -6.53 16.99
N LEU A 43 16.72 -7.34 18.03
CA LEU A 43 15.60 -8.03 18.66
C LEU A 43 14.57 -7.06 19.26
N ARG A 44 15.03 -5.92 19.78
CA ARG A 44 14.15 -4.86 20.27
C ARG A 44 13.33 -4.24 19.14
N VAL A 45 13.93 -3.99 17.97
CA VAL A 45 13.20 -3.50 16.79
C VAL A 45 12.18 -4.53 16.32
N MET A 46 12.53 -5.81 16.27
CA MET A 46 11.58 -6.87 15.91
C MET A 46 10.41 -6.95 16.90
N GLN A 47 10.68 -6.77 18.19
CA GLN A 47 9.62 -6.71 19.20
C GLN A 47 8.71 -5.49 18.99
N MET A 48 9.26 -4.32 18.67
CA MET A 48 8.46 -3.12 18.37
C MET A 48 7.52 -3.35 17.17
N HIS A 49 8.00 -4.00 16.11
CA HIS A 49 7.15 -4.34 14.96
C HIS A 49 6.04 -5.32 15.34
N ARG A 50 6.37 -6.34 16.13
CA ARG A 50 5.37 -7.28 16.64
C ARG A 50 4.29 -6.57 17.47
N ASP A 51 4.68 -5.67 18.36
CA ASP A 51 3.76 -4.95 19.23
C ASP A 51 2.89 -3.95 18.45
N ALA A 52 3.42 -3.37 17.36
CA ALA A 52 2.68 -2.50 16.46
C ALA A 52 1.52 -3.22 15.74
N VAL A 53 1.59 -4.54 15.55
CA VAL A 53 0.46 -5.31 14.97
C VAL A 53 -0.80 -5.18 15.83
N GLU A 54 -0.67 -5.10 17.15
CA GLU A 54 -1.82 -4.98 18.06
C GLU A 54 -2.50 -3.59 17.96
N GLN A 55 -1.79 -2.59 17.44
CA GLN A 55 -2.32 -1.24 17.25
C GLN A 55 -3.16 -1.10 15.97
N ILE A 56 -3.12 -2.09 15.07
CA ILE A 56 -3.96 -2.12 13.88
C ILE A 56 -5.41 -2.30 14.33
N ASN A 57 -6.31 -1.41 13.87
CA ASN A 57 -7.72 -1.48 14.22
C ASN A 57 -8.39 -2.74 13.64
N ASP A 58 -9.55 -3.13 14.18
CA ASP A 58 -10.26 -4.36 13.84
C ASP A 58 -11.33 -4.16 12.74
N ALA A 59 -11.25 -3.07 11.96
CA ALA A 59 -12.21 -2.77 10.89
C ALA A 59 -11.98 -3.59 9.61
N GLY A 60 -10.83 -4.25 9.48
CA GLY A 60 -10.47 -5.11 8.36
C GLY A 60 -10.69 -6.60 8.65
N PRO A 61 -10.33 -7.49 7.69
CA PRO A 61 -10.43 -8.94 7.87
C PRO A 61 -9.58 -9.43 9.06
N ALA A 62 -10.20 -10.15 9.99
CA ALA A 62 -9.54 -10.63 11.21
C ALA A 62 -8.43 -11.64 10.91
N ASP A 63 -8.63 -12.52 9.93
CA ASP A 63 -7.67 -13.53 9.49
C ASP A 63 -6.34 -12.91 9.01
N LEU A 64 -6.41 -11.74 8.38
CA LEU A 64 -5.23 -11.02 7.90
C LEU A 64 -4.39 -10.48 9.06
N LYS A 65 -5.03 -9.87 10.06
CA LYS A 65 -4.36 -9.41 11.29
C LYS A 65 -3.81 -10.59 12.10
N ASP A 66 -4.55 -11.69 12.18
CA ASP A 66 -4.11 -12.90 12.88
C ASP A 66 -2.90 -13.55 12.18
N ALA A 67 -2.87 -13.57 10.84
CA ALA A 67 -1.71 -14.02 10.08
C ALA A 67 -0.48 -13.13 10.35
N ALA A 68 -0.66 -11.81 10.37
CA ALA A 68 0.41 -10.87 10.73
C ALA A 68 0.92 -11.11 12.16
N ARG A 69 0.02 -11.30 13.13
CA ARG A 69 0.38 -11.61 14.52
C ARG A 69 1.19 -12.91 14.63
N LYS A 70 0.72 -13.95 13.93
CA LYS A 70 1.39 -15.25 13.92
C LYS A 70 2.81 -15.14 13.35
N VAL A 71 2.98 -14.53 12.18
CA VAL A 71 4.30 -14.43 11.54
C VAL A 71 5.28 -13.65 12.41
N TRP A 72 4.86 -12.58 13.08
CA TRP A 72 5.75 -11.83 13.97
C TRP A 72 6.12 -12.59 15.25
N ASN A 73 5.22 -13.43 15.78
CA ASN A 73 5.58 -14.32 16.88
C ASN A 73 6.65 -15.34 16.43
N ASP A 74 6.51 -15.89 15.23
CA ASP A 74 7.49 -16.82 14.64
C ASP A 74 8.84 -16.12 14.39
N VAL A 75 8.84 -14.87 13.89
CA VAL A 75 10.04 -14.02 13.73
C VAL A 75 10.80 -13.88 15.06
N LEU A 76 10.09 -13.54 16.13
CA LEU A 76 10.73 -13.36 17.43
C LEU A 76 11.29 -14.68 17.98
N ALA A 77 10.55 -15.76 17.85
CA ALA A 77 10.99 -17.08 18.33
C ALA A 77 12.24 -17.55 17.60
N LEU A 78 12.22 -17.47 16.26
CA LEU A 78 13.31 -17.95 15.43
C LEU A 78 14.51 -16.98 15.47
N GLY A 79 14.27 -15.67 15.40
CA GLY A 79 15.32 -14.64 15.43
C GLY A 79 16.12 -14.63 16.73
N ARG A 80 15.48 -14.89 17.87
CA ARG A 80 16.18 -15.08 19.15
C ARG A 80 17.15 -16.28 19.13
N LYS A 81 16.81 -17.32 18.40
CA LYS A 81 17.57 -18.57 18.32
C LYS A 81 18.69 -18.50 17.30
N GLN A 82 18.42 -17.97 16.11
CA GLN A 82 19.30 -18.08 14.94
C GLN A 82 19.87 -16.72 14.47
N GLY A 83 19.30 -15.61 14.94
CA GLY A 83 19.61 -14.29 14.40
C GLY A 83 18.87 -14.04 13.07
N PHE A 84 19.37 -13.06 12.31
CA PHE A 84 18.81 -12.67 11.00
C PHE A 84 19.93 -12.60 9.97
N ARG A 85 19.66 -13.09 8.77
CA ARG A 85 20.62 -13.01 7.65
C ARG A 85 20.75 -11.59 7.11
N ASN A 86 19.68 -10.81 7.16
CA ASN A 86 19.59 -9.45 6.64
C ASN A 86 19.34 -8.47 7.77
N ALA A 87 20.09 -7.39 7.82
CA ALA A 87 19.85 -6.30 8.77
C ALA A 87 18.53 -5.56 8.48
N GLN A 88 18.11 -5.55 7.21
CA GLN A 88 16.83 -5.02 6.74
C GLN A 88 16.28 -5.94 5.65
N ALA A 89 14.97 -6.20 5.65
CA ALA A 89 14.32 -7.10 4.70
C ALA A 89 13.37 -6.38 3.74
N THR A 90 12.68 -5.34 4.17
CA THR A 90 11.71 -4.60 3.36
C THR A 90 11.89 -3.09 3.50
N VAL A 91 11.29 -2.34 2.58
CA VAL A 91 11.29 -0.88 2.56
C VAL A 91 9.94 -0.37 2.08
N LEU A 92 9.48 0.74 2.61
CA LEU A 92 8.37 1.52 2.07
C LEU A 92 8.95 2.59 1.15
N ALA A 93 8.98 2.30 -0.14
CA ALA A 93 9.54 3.20 -1.15
C ALA A 93 8.42 3.95 -1.89
N PRO A 94 8.68 5.17 -2.42
CA PRO A 94 7.73 5.88 -3.27
C PRO A 94 7.38 5.17 -4.57
N THR A 95 8.23 4.28 -5.08
CA THR A 95 8.03 3.41 -6.27
C THR A 95 7.52 4.11 -7.53
N GLY A 96 7.92 5.37 -7.79
CA GLY A 96 7.39 6.15 -8.91
C GLY A 96 7.51 5.46 -10.28
N THR A 97 8.73 5.15 -10.73
CA THR A 97 8.96 4.49 -12.02
C THR A 97 8.47 3.05 -12.06
N ILE A 98 8.64 2.31 -10.97
CA ILE A 98 8.22 0.89 -10.89
C ILE A 98 6.70 0.78 -10.93
N SER A 99 5.97 1.67 -10.25
CA SER A 99 4.50 1.68 -10.30
C SER A 99 3.98 1.85 -11.72
N PHE A 100 4.54 2.78 -12.49
CA PHE A 100 4.16 2.94 -13.90
C PHE A 100 4.46 1.71 -14.76
N MET A 101 5.59 1.03 -14.50
CA MET A 101 5.95 -0.18 -15.24
C MET A 101 5.07 -1.37 -14.86
N MET A 102 4.55 -1.39 -13.63
CA MET A 102 3.67 -2.43 -13.11
C MET A 102 2.18 -2.13 -13.29
N ASP A 103 1.84 -1.08 -14.01
CA ASP A 103 0.47 -0.63 -14.25
C ASP A 103 -0.33 -0.39 -12.94
N CYS A 104 0.35 0.21 -11.96
CA CYS A 104 -0.28 0.56 -10.68
C CYS A 104 -0.83 1.99 -10.76
N ASP A 105 -2.04 2.19 -10.26
CA ASP A 105 -2.67 3.53 -10.20
C ASP A 105 -1.94 4.47 -9.22
N THR A 106 -1.47 3.94 -8.09
CA THR A 106 -0.78 4.72 -7.06
C THR A 106 0.71 4.40 -6.98
N THR A 107 1.48 5.31 -6.40
CA THR A 107 2.89 5.09 -6.07
C THR A 107 3.04 4.84 -4.57
N GLY A 108 3.73 3.76 -4.20
CA GLY A 108 3.89 3.39 -2.80
C GLY A 108 2.57 3.07 -2.09
N ILE A 109 2.55 3.24 -0.77
CA ILE A 109 1.37 3.07 0.08
C ILE A 109 0.85 4.47 0.45
N GLU A 110 0.37 5.19 -0.55
CA GLU A 110 -0.13 6.55 -0.37
C GLU A 110 -1.45 6.74 -1.13
N PRO A 111 -2.31 7.69 -0.73
CA PRO A 111 -3.44 8.08 -1.53
C PRO A 111 -2.98 8.54 -2.92
N ASP A 112 -3.79 8.33 -3.94
CA ASP A 112 -3.45 8.87 -5.26
C ASP A 112 -3.31 10.39 -5.21
N ILE A 113 -2.38 10.92 -5.99
CA ILE A 113 -2.12 12.36 -6.05
C ILE A 113 -3.31 13.07 -6.70
N ALA A 114 -3.80 12.50 -7.79
CA ALA A 114 -4.96 12.95 -8.56
C ALA A 114 -5.51 11.81 -9.41
N LEU A 115 -6.81 11.83 -9.73
CA LEU A 115 -7.43 10.82 -10.60
C LEU A 115 -6.85 10.85 -12.01
N VAL A 116 -6.41 12.01 -12.47
CA VAL A 116 -5.76 12.18 -13.77
C VAL A 116 -4.36 12.76 -13.56
N LYS A 117 -3.38 12.10 -14.12
CA LYS A 117 -1.96 12.46 -14.03
C LYS A 117 -1.34 12.61 -15.42
N TYR A 118 -0.40 13.53 -15.52
CA TYR A 118 0.35 13.76 -16.75
C TYR A 118 1.82 13.44 -16.55
N LYS A 119 2.38 12.58 -17.38
CA LYS A 119 3.80 12.25 -17.37
C LYS A 119 4.47 12.75 -18.64
N GLN A 120 5.51 13.57 -18.47
CA GLN A 120 6.37 13.96 -19.59
C GLN A 120 7.26 12.78 -20.01
N LEU A 121 7.23 12.45 -21.29
CA LEU A 121 8.02 11.37 -21.87
C LEU A 121 9.43 11.88 -22.24
N ALA A 122 10.45 11.00 -22.16
CA ALA A 122 11.83 11.34 -22.48
C ALA A 122 12.04 11.81 -23.93
N GLY A 123 11.19 11.35 -24.87
CA GLY A 123 11.19 11.77 -26.29
C GLY A 123 10.35 13.01 -26.59
N GLY A 124 9.83 13.70 -25.58
CA GLY A 124 8.84 14.75 -25.72
C GLY A 124 7.40 14.17 -25.76
N GLY A 125 6.42 15.04 -25.53
CA GLY A 125 5.02 14.64 -25.41
C GLY A 125 4.61 14.37 -23.96
N MET A 126 3.29 14.32 -23.73
CA MET A 126 2.66 14.07 -22.44
C MET A 126 1.83 12.79 -22.53
N LEU A 127 2.02 11.91 -21.57
CA LEU A 127 1.15 10.75 -21.35
C LEU A 127 0.11 11.11 -20.31
N LYS A 128 -1.17 11.07 -20.68
CA LYS A 128 -2.29 11.18 -19.74
C LYS A 128 -2.56 9.80 -19.13
N ILE A 129 -2.63 9.73 -17.82
CA ILE A 129 -2.88 8.52 -17.04
C ILE A 129 -4.11 8.77 -16.18
N ILE A 130 -5.16 7.97 -16.39
CA ILE A 130 -6.40 8.02 -15.61
C ILE A 130 -6.40 6.82 -14.67
N ASN A 131 -6.82 7.04 -13.44
CA ASN A 131 -6.91 5.99 -12.42
C ASN A 131 -7.89 4.89 -12.86
N GLN A 132 -7.39 3.68 -13.06
CA GLN A 132 -8.15 2.54 -13.56
C GLN A 132 -9.08 1.90 -12.52
N THR A 133 -8.94 2.26 -11.25
CA THR A 133 -9.83 1.75 -10.19
C THR A 133 -11.14 2.53 -10.09
N VAL A 134 -11.26 3.70 -10.72
CA VAL A 134 -12.49 4.52 -10.71
C VAL A 134 -13.72 3.74 -11.21
N PRO A 135 -13.69 3.07 -12.38
CA PRO A 135 -14.84 2.28 -12.83
C PRO A 135 -15.26 1.19 -11.84
N LEU A 136 -14.29 0.52 -11.22
CA LEU A 136 -14.54 -0.53 -10.23
C LEU A 136 -15.17 0.03 -8.94
N ALA A 137 -14.73 1.20 -8.51
CA ALA A 137 -15.31 1.90 -7.36
C ALA A 137 -16.76 2.29 -7.65
N LEU A 138 -17.02 2.87 -8.81
CA LEU A 138 -18.39 3.24 -9.24
C LEU A 138 -19.30 2.01 -9.30
N GLN A 139 -18.83 0.90 -9.86
CA GLN A 139 -19.58 -0.36 -9.89
C GLN A 139 -19.91 -0.85 -8.47
N SER A 140 -18.93 -0.78 -7.56
CA SER A 140 -19.13 -1.16 -6.15
C SER A 140 -20.12 -0.26 -5.41
N LEU A 141 -20.27 0.99 -5.84
CA LEU A 141 -21.26 1.96 -5.34
C LEU A 141 -22.65 1.79 -5.97
N GLY A 142 -22.80 0.88 -6.95
CA GLY A 142 -24.08 0.54 -7.56
C GLY A 142 -24.44 1.32 -8.82
N TYR A 143 -23.49 2.04 -9.43
CA TYR A 143 -23.71 2.69 -10.74
C TYR A 143 -23.80 1.66 -11.86
N ASP A 144 -24.67 1.89 -12.84
CA ASP A 144 -24.77 1.07 -14.04
C ASP A 144 -23.72 1.46 -15.10
N ASP A 145 -23.53 0.60 -16.11
CA ASP A 145 -22.51 0.82 -17.16
C ASP A 145 -22.66 2.17 -17.90
N PRO A 146 -23.88 2.63 -18.28
CA PRO A 146 -24.07 3.95 -18.87
C PRO A 146 -23.64 5.11 -17.95
N GLN A 147 -23.95 5.03 -16.66
CA GLN A 147 -23.56 6.03 -15.66
C GLN A 147 -22.04 6.03 -15.46
N ILE A 148 -21.44 4.84 -15.31
CA ILE A 148 -19.98 4.68 -15.20
C ILE A 148 -19.28 5.31 -16.40
N LYS A 149 -19.77 5.00 -17.61
CA LYS A 149 -19.23 5.58 -18.83
C LYS A 149 -19.33 7.11 -18.84
N ALA A 150 -20.47 7.66 -18.51
CA ALA A 150 -20.67 9.12 -18.48
C ALA A 150 -19.75 9.82 -17.48
N ILE A 151 -19.53 9.21 -16.30
CA ILE A 151 -18.61 9.74 -15.27
C ILE A 151 -17.17 9.64 -15.72
N THR A 152 -16.75 8.51 -16.29
CA THR A 152 -15.36 8.32 -16.77
C THR A 152 -15.06 9.22 -17.98
N ASP A 153 -15.98 9.40 -18.92
CA ASP A 153 -15.85 10.34 -20.04
C ASP A 153 -15.68 11.79 -19.52
N HIS A 154 -16.44 12.17 -18.47
CA HIS A 154 -16.29 13.48 -17.83
C HIS A 154 -14.90 13.65 -17.20
N ILE A 155 -14.41 12.64 -16.49
CA ILE A 155 -13.05 12.68 -15.89
C ILE A 155 -11.99 12.81 -16.99
N ASP A 156 -12.17 12.12 -18.11
CA ASP A 156 -11.24 12.22 -19.24
C ASP A 156 -11.24 13.61 -19.88
N GLU A 157 -12.40 14.27 -19.96
CA GLU A 157 -12.53 15.59 -20.58
C GLU A 157 -12.10 16.74 -19.65
N HIS A 158 -12.42 16.64 -18.35
CA HIS A 158 -12.31 17.72 -17.38
C HIS A 158 -11.20 17.55 -16.32
N ASP A 159 -10.50 16.40 -16.31
CA ASP A 159 -9.45 16.04 -15.36
C ASP A 159 -9.92 15.99 -13.88
N THR A 160 -11.22 15.93 -13.65
CA THR A 160 -11.83 15.87 -12.32
C THR A 160 -13.11 15.05 -12.34
N VAL A 161 -13.46 14.47 -11.19
CA VAL A 161 -14.74 13.80 -10.99
C VAL A 161 -15.84 14.80 -10.57
N GLU A 162 -15.45 15.99 -10.09
CA GLU A 162 -16.39 17.00 -9.65
C GLU A 162 -17.26 17.50 -10.81
N GLY A 163 -18.56 17.56 -10.58
CA GLY A 163 -19.52 17.94 -11.61
C GLY A 163 -19.84 16.85 -12.65
N ALA A 164 -19.33 15.66 -12.47
CA ALA A 164 -19.62 14.53 -13.36
C ALA A 164 -21.14 14.22 -13.39
N PRO A 165 -21.73 13.98 -14.58
CA PRO A 165 -23.14 13.66 -14.69
C PRO A 165 -23.48 12.36 -13.97
N ASN A 166 -24.64 12.30 -13.33
CA ASN A 166 -25.13 11.14 -12.59
C ASN A 166 -24.34 10.74 -11.34
N LEU A 167 -23.29 11.45 -10.97
CA LEU A 167 -22.55 11.19 -9.74
C LEU A 167 -23.30 11.76 -8.54
N ASP A 168 -23.56 10.91 -7.53
CA ASP A 168 -24.13 11.35 -6.27
C ASP A 168 -23.06 12.12 -5.46
N LEU A 169 -23.44 13.27 -4.92
CA LEU A 169 -22.56 14.12 -4.12
C LEU A 169 -22.07 13.40 -2.84
N GLU A 170 -22.87 12.48 -2.31
CA GLU A 170 -22.49 11.67 -1.15
C GLU A 170 -21.32 10.71 -1.46
N HIS A 171 -21.12 10.38 -2.72
CA HIS A 171 -20.04 9.50 -3.17
C HIS A 171 -18.73 10.24 -3.52
N LEU A 172 -18.74 11.58 -3.65
CA LEU A 172 -17.54 12.36 -3.96
C LEU A 172 -16.34 12.04 -3.05
N PRO A 173 -16.50 11.90 -1.71
CA PRO A 173 -15.38 11.61 -0.81
C PRO A 173 -14.67 10.27 -1.09
N VAL A 174 -15.30 9.34 -1.82
CA VAL A 174 -14.66 8.07 -2.22
C VAL A 174 -13.53 8.31 -3.23
N PHE A 175 -13.62 9.39 -3.99
CA PHE A 175 -12.68 9.77 -5.05
C PHE A 175 -11.70 10.87 -4.63
N ASP A 176 -11.68 11.23 -3.34
CA ASP A 176 -10.73 12.20 -2.81
C ASP A 176 -9.29 11.71 -2.98
N CYS A 177 -8.46 12.59 -3.54
CA CYS A 177 -7.04 12.39 -3.74
C CYS A 177 -6.22 13.23 -2.76
N ALA A 178 -4.87 13.06 -2.78
CA ALA A 178 -3.97 13.80 -1.90
C ALA A 178 -4.02 15.32 -2.14
N PHE A 179 -4.26 15.74 -3.38
CA PHE A 179 -4.40 17.16 -3.75
C PHE A 179 -5.80 17.45 -4.28
N LYS A 180 -6.32 18.61 -3.90
CA LYS A 180 -7.54 19.13 -4.51
C LYS A 180 -7.30 19.45 -5.98
N PRO A 181 -8.28 19.24 -6.88
CA PRO A 181 -8.21 19.72 -8.25
C PRO A 181 -7.98 21.25 -8.27
N ALA A 182 -7.28 21.74 -9.29
CA ALA A 182 -6.97 23.18 -9.41
C ALA A 182 -8.23 24.06 -9.49
N ASN A 183 -9.36 23.50 -9.92
CA ASN A 183 -10.66 24.16 -10.06
C ASN A 183 -11.69 23.62 -9.05
N GLY A 184 -11.27 22.80 -8.09
CA GLY A 184 -12.15 22.24 -7.06
C GLY A 184 -12.52 23.24 -5.97
N THR A 185 -13.72 23.14 -5.46
CA THR A 185 -14.25 23.96 -4.34
C THR A 185 -13.86 23.37 -2.98
#